data_c9b92cdfbe9ae138293db7151e3e6062
#
_entry.id   c9b92cdfbe9ae138293db7151e3e6062
#
_cell.length_a   1.000
_cell.length_b   1.000
_cell.length_c   1.000
_cell.angle_alpha   90.00
_cell.angle_beta   90.00
_cell.angle_gamma   90.00
#
_symmetry.space_group_name_H-M   'P 1'
#
loop_
_entity.id
_entity.type
_entity.pdbx_description
1 polymer ?
#
loop_
_entity_poly.entity_id
_entity_poly.type
_entity_poly.pdbx_seq_one_letter_code
_entity_poly.pdbx_strand_id
1 'polypeptide(L)'
;MRRTQLPAILLAALSAGPLAAQEPADSGSSPIERFPPGETLLYDARFGLLNLGTGMMHVAGVDTVRGVESLHLVFLLQGGSFFYRINDRMDSWVGLHDFASRRFIQDFHEGNSERYTAFEIFPDSGYYRQEGVDTVAPTPEAPLDDAAFFYFVRTVELEDGQRYEYERYFRPDRNPVVLEVMGRDTLDLPAGRFPTIVVRPIIQGRGILAEAKEPLMWLSDDERRIMVQLKIKFASIATITLRLREIADGLPQDLAEQLAEEAEEEGG
;
A
#
# COMPACT_ATOMS: atom_id res chain seq x y z
N MET A 1 -14.16 50.04 51.95
CA MET A 1 -13.22 49.24 51.14
C MET A 1 -13.92 47.96 50.72
N ARG A 2 -14.45 47.91 49.52
CA ARG A 2 -15.10 46.69 48.94
C ARG A 2 -14.06 45.96 48.07
N ARG A 3 -13.71 44.73 48.44
CA ARG A 3 -12.84 43.84 47.64
C ARG A 3 -13.71 43.15 46.62
N THR A 4 -13.46 43.43 45.36
CA THR A 4 -14.05 42.75 44.20
C THR A 4 -13.23 41.49 43.96
N GLN A 5 -13.85 40.30 44.06
CA GLN A 5 -13.26 39.03 43.65
C GLN A 5 -13.59 38.81 42.17
N LEU A 6 -12.55 38.58 41.36
CA LEU A 6 -12.67 38.11 39.97
C LEU A 6 -12.81 36.58 39.98
N PRO A 7 -13.69 36.01 39.17
CA PRO A 7 -13.75 34.55 39.01
C PRO A 7 -12.60 34.08 38.11
N ALA A 8 -11.85 33.08 38.55
CA ALA A 8 -10.88 32.35 37.77
C ALA A 8 -11.63 31.47 36.77
N ILE A 9 -11.46 31.74 35.47
CA ILE A 9 -11.92 30.87 34.37
C ILE A 9 -10.90 29.74 34.26
N LEU A 10 -11.31 28.52 34.65
CA LEU A 10 -10.54 27.30 34.47
C LEU A 10 -10.69 26.87 33.00
N LEU A 11 -9.66 27.11 32.21
CA LEU A 11 -9.57 26.61 30.83
C LEU A 11 -9.20 25.12 30.92
N ALA A 12 -10.17 24.24 30.77
CA ALA A 12 -9.91 22.82 30.61
C ALA A 12 -9.37 22.58 29.19
N ALA A 13 -8.06 22.37 29.05
CA ALA A 13 -7.45 21.88 27.84
C ALA A 13 -7.83 20.39 27.66
N LEU A 14 -8.76 20.09 26.79
CA LEU A 14 -8.95 18.72 26.30
C LEU A 14 -7.73 18.36 25.45
N SER A 15 -6.79 17.64 26.03
CA SER A 15 -5.76 16.93 25.27
C SER A 15 -6.42 15.71 24.62
N ALA A 16 -6.71 15.79 23.32
CA ALA A 16 -7.00 14.61 22.54
C ALA A 16 -5.70 13.78 22.48
N GLY A 17 -5.61 12.75 23.30
CA GLY A 17 -4.55 11.76 23.19
C GLY A 17 -4.69 10.98 21.87
N PRO A 18 -3.60 10.40 21.35
CA PRO A 18 -3.70 9.53 20.17
C PRO A 18 -4.66 8.38 20.49
N LEU A 19 -5.65 8.15 19.61
CA LEU A 19 -6.47 6.95 19.67
C LEU A 19 -5.53 5.76 19.42
N ALA A 20 -5.45 4.87 20.40
CA ALA A 20 -4.73 3.60 20.24
C ALA A 20 -5.30 2.85 19.03
N ALA A 21 -4.40 2.15 18.32
CA ALA A 21 -4.74 1.31 17.18
C ALA A 21 -6.02 0.50 17.45
N GLN A 22 -7.09 0.84 16.73
CA GLN A 22 -8.21 -0.06 16.60
C GLN A 22 -7.77 -1.13 15.58
N GLU A 23 -7.81 -2.39 16.00
CA GLU A 23 -7.74 -3.48 15.04
C GLU A 23 -8.79 -3.24 13.96
N PRO A 24 -8.53 -3.67 12.70
CA PRO A 24 -9.48 -3.49 11.62
C PRO A 24 -10.84 -3.98 12.10
N ALA A 25 -11.86 -3.15 11.96
CA ALA A 25 -13.23 -3.60 12.25
C ALA A 25 -13.45 -4.87 11.44
N ASP A 26 -13.68 -5.97 12.13
CA ASP A 26 -14.03 -7.25 11.51
C ASP A 26 -15.36 -7.04 10.78
N SER A 27 -15.28 -6.66 9.50
CA SER A 27 -16.44 -6.47 8.63
C SER A 27 -17.10 -7.80 8.26
N GLY A 28 -16.66 -8.91 8.85
CA GLY A 28 -17.21 -10.24 8.66
C GLY A 28 -17.01 -10.83 7.25
N SER A 29 -16.47 -10.06 6.31
CA SER A 29 -16.11 -10.56 4.97
C SER A 29 -14.68 -11.11 4.97
N SER A 30 -14.50 -12.30 4.40
CA SER A 30 -13.16 -12.86 4.24
C SER A 30 -12.31 -12.01 3.27
N PRO A 31 -10.98 -12.00 3.37
CA PRO A 31 -10.14 -11.28 2.41
C PRO A 31 -10.42 -11.64 0.94
N ILE A 32 -10.79 -12.87 0.65
CA ILE A 32 -11.12 -13.32 -0.70
C ILE A 32 -12.43 -12.71 -1.23
N GLU A 33 -13.41 -12.45 -0.36
CA GLU A 33 -14.65 -11.75 -0.74
C GLU A 33 -14.38 -10.27 -1.00
N ARG A 34 -13.48 -9.67 -0.24
CA ARG A 34 -13.13 -8.27 -0.37
C ARG A 34 -12.18 -8.01 -1.54
N PHE A 35 -11.27 -8.93 -1.81
CA PHE A 35 -10.28 -8.88 -2.88
C PHE A 35 -10.42 -10.12 -3.76
N PRO A 36 -11.43 -10.17 -4.64
CA PRO A 36 -11.67 -11.35 -5.45
C PRO A 36 -10.50 -11.61 -6.41
N PRO A 37 -10.11 -12.88 -6.59
CA PRO A 37 -9.17 -13.27 -7.63
C PRO A 37 -9.59 -12.71 -9.00
N GLY A 38 -8.63 -12.12 -9.71
CA GLY A 38 -8.88 -11.43 -10.98
C GLY A 38 -9.07 -9.92 -10.85
N GLU A 39 -9.37 -9.37 -9.66
CA GLU A 39 -9.44 -7.90 -9.52
C GLU A 39 -8.16 -7.26 -10.03
N THR A 40 -8.28 -6.44 -11.07
CA THR A 40 -7.16 -5.73 -11.70
C THR A 40 -7.48 -4.25 -11.79
N LEU A 41 -6.60 -3.44 -11.21
CA LEU A 41 -6.67 -1.98 -11.23
C LEU A 41 -5.50 -1.46 -12.07
N LEU A 42 -5.81 -0.85 -13.22
CA LEU A 42 -4.81 -0.31 -14.14
C LEU A 42 -4.71 1.20 -14.00
N TYR A 43 -3.49 1.71 -13.97
CA TYR A 43 -3.21 3.12 -13.76
C TYR A 43 -2.36 3.72 -14.88
N ASP A 44 -2.63 4.98 -15.23
CA ASP A 44 -1.67 5.83 -15.93
C ASP A 44 -0.62 6.32 -14.93
N ALA A 45 0.65 6.04 -15.16
CA ALA A 45 1.76 6.58 -14.39
C ALA A 45 2.26 7.89 -15.01
N ARG A 46 2.11 9.00 -14.26
CA ARG A 46 2.41 10.34 -14.74
C ARG A 46 3.53 10.99 -13.95
N PHE A 47 4.37 11.72 -14.67
CA PHE A 47 5.34 12.66 -14.13
C PHE A 47 4.93 14.08 -14.53
N GLY A 48 4.36 14.82 -13.58
CA GLY A 48 3.69 16.07 -13.89
C GLY A 48 2.51 15.87 -14.86
N LEU A 49 2.60 16.44 -16.06
CA LEU A 49 1.59 16.30 -17.12
C LEU A 49 1.90 15.18 -18.12
N LEU A 50 3.11 14.63 -18.09
CA LEU A 50 3.53 13.59 -19.03
C LEU A 50 3.08 12.21 -18.52
N ASN A 51 2.46 11.43 -19.40
CA ASN A 51 2.24 10.01 -19.16
C ASN A 51 3.54 9.29 -19.53
N LEU A 52 4.18 8.64 -18.55
CA LEU A 52 5.45 7.96 -18.72
C LEU A 52 5.34 6.45 -18.58
N GLY A 53 4.16 5.92 -18.28
CA GLY A 53 4.03 4.48 -18.11
C GLY A 53 2.68 4.07 -17.55
N THR A 54 2.66 2.86 -17.03
CA THR A 54 1.49 2.20 -16.45
C THR A 54 1.81 1.66 -15.06
N GLY A 55 0.80 1.65 -14.19
CA GLY A 55 0.82 0.92 -12.93
C GLY A 55 -0.27 -0.13 -12.93
N MET A 56 -0.11 -1.17 -12.13
CA MET A 56 -1.12 -2.20 -11.94
C MET A 56 -1.14 -2.67 -10.49
N MET A 57 -2.34 -2.89 -9.97
CA MET A 57 -2.58 -3.74 -8.81
C MET A 57 -3.45 -4.91 -9.26
N HIS A 58 -3.04 -6.13 -8.92
CA HIS A 58 -3.74 -7.34 -9.36
C HIS A 58 -3.82 -8.36 -8.23
N VAL A 59 -4.97 -8.99 -8.09
CA VAL A 59 -5.18 -10.16 -7.23
C VAL A 59 -5.05 -11.40 -8.10
N ALA A 60 -3.86 -12.01 -8.12
CA ALA A 60 -3.55 -13.12 -9.01
C ALA A 60 -4.32 -14.40 -8.65
N GLY A 61 -4.69 -14.57 -7.37
CA GLY A 61 -5.45 -15.73 -6.92
C GLY A 61 -5.09 -16.16 -5.52
N VAL A 62 -5.46 -17.40 -5.19
CA VAL A 62 -5.07 -18.06 -3.94
C VAL A 62 -3.97 -19.06 -4.24
N ASP A 63 -2.90 -18.97 -3.47
CA ASP A 63 -1.75 -19.86 -3.50
C ASP A 63 -1.50 -20.45 -2.11
N THR A 64 -0.62 -21.43 -2.01
CA THR A 64 -0.27 -22.05 -0.73
C THR A 64 1.17 -21.73 -0.35
N VAL A 65 1.35 -20.96 0.72
CA VAL A 65 2.67 -20.65 1.28
C VAL A 65 2.89 -21.45 2.56
N ARG A 66 3.79 -22.42 2.55
CA ARG A 66 4.10 -23.28 3.69
C ARG A 66 2.86 -23.91 4.35
N GLY A 67 1.90 -24.35 3.53
CA GLY A 67 0.66 -25.00 4.01
C GLY A 67 -0.45 -24.02 4.40
N VAL A 68 -0.26 -22.71 4.24
CA VAL A 68 -1.28 -21.70 4.53
C VAL A 68 -1.82 -21.10 3.22
N GLU A 69 -3.14 -21.15 3.03
CA GLU A 69 -3.80 -20.48 1.92
C GLU A 69 -3.60 -18.96 2.02
N SER A 70 -3.13 -18.37 0.94
CA SER A 70 -2.73 -16.97 0.89
C SER A 70 -3.16 -16.32 -0.42
N LEU A 71 -3.68 -15.10 -0.36
CA LEU A 71 -3.88 -14.28 -1.56
C LEU A 71 -2.53 -13.87 -2.12
N HIS A 72 -2.34 -14.07 -3.42
CA HIS A 72 -1.22 -13.54 -4.16
C HIS A 72 -1.60 -12.16 -4.74
N LEU A 73 -0.93 -11.14 -4.24
CA LEU A 73 -1.14 -9.74 -4.59
C LEU A 73 0.06 -9.25 -5.39
N VAL A 74 -0.20 -8.64 -6.54
CA VAL A 74 0.85 -8.14 -7.44
C VAL A 74 0.70 -6.62 -7.58
N PHE A 75 1.81 -5.91 -7.45
CA PHE A 75 1.94 -4.50 -7.82
C PHE A 75 3.02 -4.37 -8.89
N LEU A 76 2.71 -3.70 -10.00
CA LEU A 76 3.61 -3.48 -11.11
C LEU A 76 3.65 -1.98 -11.44
N LEU A 77 4.85 -1.47 -11.73
CA LEU A 77 5.07 -0.14 -12.27
C LEU A 77 6.04 -0.22 -13.45
N GLN A 78 5.54 0.07 -14.63
CA GLN A 78 6.32 -0.01 -15.86
C GLN A 78 6.30 1.32 -16.61
N GLY A 79 7.43 1.70 -17.22
CA GLY A 79 7.46 2.92 -18.01
C GLY A 79 8.85 3.55 -18.08
N GLY A 80 8.86 4.86 -18.20
CA GLY A 80 10.08 5.65 -18.27
C GLY A 80 10.24 6.42 -19.56
N SER A 81 11.48 6.65 -19.96
CA SER A 81 11.87 7.36 -21.17
C SER A 81 12.88 6.54 -21.96
N PHE A 82 13.29 7.03 -23.14
CA PHE A 82 14.32 6.38 -23.95
C PHE A 82 15.64 6.17 -23.17
N PHE A 83 15.95 7.03 -22.20
CA PHE A 83 17.20 6.99 -21.42
C PHE A 83 17.07 6.36 -20.04
N TYR A 84 15.84 6.13 -19.56
CA TYR A 84 15.60 5.62 -18.21
C TYR A 84 14.30 4.82 -18.19
N ARG A 85 14.42 3.51 -18.03
CA ARG A 85 13.28 2.58 -17.94
C ARG A 85 13.04 2.20 -16.49
N ILE A 86 11.80 1.93 -16.17
CA ILE A 86 11.34 1.38 -14.90
C ILE A 86 10.52 0.14 -15.23
N ASN A 87 10.84 -0.97 -14.59
CA ASN A 87 10.04 -2.18 -14.54
C ASN A 87 10.15 -2.76 -13.15
N ASP A 88 9.29 -2.24 -12.25
CA ASP A 88 9.30 -2.59 -10.84
C ASP A 88 8.11 -3.48 -10.53
N ARG A 89 8.38 -4.66 -9.97
CA ARG A 89 7.38 -5.63 -9.56
C ARG A 89 7.49 -5.93 -8.07
N MET A 90 6.34 -6.03 -7.42
CA MET A 90 6.21 -6.54 -6.06
C MET A 90 5.17 -7.64 -6.03
N ASP A 91 5.53 -8.78 -5.45
CA ASP A 91 4.64 -9.90 -5.20
C ASP A 91 4.52 -10.14 -3.70
N SER A 92 3.30 -10.21 -3.19
CA SER A 92 3.01 -10.44 -1.78
C SER A 92 2.02 -11.60 -1.61
N TRP A 93 2.26 -12.48 -0.67
CA TRP A 93 1.33 -13.54 -0.28
C TRP A 93 0.84 -13.28 1.15
N VAL A 94 -0.44 -12.93 1.27
CA VAL A 94 -1.08 -12.65 2.56
C VAL A 94 -2.05 -13.75 2.96
N GLY A 95 -2.00 -14.18 4.20
CA GLY A 95 -2.90 -15.24 4.70
C GLY A 95 -4.38 -14.85 4.60
N LEU A 96 -5.25 -15.79 4.24
CA LEU A 96 -6.69 -15.55 4.07
C LEU A 96 -7.42 -15.25 5.39
N HIS A 97 -6.87 -15.65 6.53
CA HIS A 97 -7.56 -15.51 7.83
C HIS A 97 -7.08 -14.28 8.62
N ASP A 98 -5.79 -13.99 8.56
CA ASP A 98 -5.13 -12.99 9.40
C ASP A 98 -4.65 -11.75 8.63
N PHE A 99 -4.72 -11.81 7.30
CA PHE A 99 -4.17 -10.79 6.40
C PHE A 99 -2.72 -10.43 6.77
N ALA A 100 -1.93 -11.44 7.12
CA ALA A 100 -0.52 -11.30 7.43
C ALA A 100 0.35 -11.73 6.25
N SER A 101 1.34 -10.91 5.90
CA SER A 101 2.33 -11.25 4.86
C SER A 101 3.13 -12.48 5.26
N ARG A 102 3.25 -13.45 4.34
CA ARG A 102 3.99 -14.70 4.53
C ARG A 102 5.20 -14.81 3.61
N ARG A 103 5.12 -14.20 2.45
CA ARG A 103 6.21 -14.06 1.48
C ARG A 103 6.09 -12.71 0.81
N PHE A 104 7.22 -12.08 0.52
CA PHE A 104 7.28 -10.82 -0.19
C PHE A 104 8.49 -10.79 -1.11
N ILE A 105 8.28 -10.50 -2.38
CA ILE A 105 9.33 -10.38 -3.39
C ILE A 105 9.29 -8.97 -3.98
N GLN A 106 10.46 -8.38 -4.15
CA GLN A 106 10.68 -7.13 -4.87
C GLN A 106 11.67 -7.40 -5.99
N ASP A 107 11.26 -7.15 -7.21
CA ASP A 107 12.08 -7.21 -8.40
C ASP A 107 12.01 -5.83 -9.10
N PHE A 108 13.08 -5.05 -8.97
CA PHE A 108 13.12 -3.66 -9.38
C PHE A 108 14.22 -3.43 -10.40
N HIS A 109 13.80 -2.94 -11.56
CA HIS A 109 14.65 -2.58 -12.67
C HIS A 109 14.51 -1.09 -12.98
N GLU A 110 15.45 -0.28 -12.50
CA GLU A 110 15.43 1.18 -12.61
C GLU A 110 16.68 1.68 -13.35
N GLY A 111 16.52 2.01 -14.61
CA GLY A 111 17.62 2.43 -15.48
C GLY A 111 18.65 1.31 -15.69
N ASN A 112 19.83 1.44 -15.07
CA ASN A 112 20.89 0.43 -15.07
C ASN A 112 21.02 -0.31 -13.72
N SER A 113 20.09 -0.08 -12.81
CA SER A 113 20.07 -0.72 -11.50
C SER A 113 19.06 -1.84 -11.49
N GLU A 114 19.49 -3.03 -11.09
CA GLU A 114 18.64 -4.19 -10.86
C GLU A 114 18.74 -4.60 -9.40
N ARG A 115 17.61 -4.86 -8.79
CA ARG A 115 17.56 -5.27 -7.39
C ARG A 115 16.45 -6.28 -7.16
N TYR A 116 16.85 -7.52 -6.96
CA TYR A 116 15.96 -8.57 -6.51
C TYR A 116 16.09 -8.78 -5.00
N THR A 117 14.98 -8.90 -4.30
CA THR A 117 14.96 -9.17 -2.85
C THR A 117 13.73 -10.00 -2.50
N ALA A 118 13.94 -11.16 -1.91
CA ALA A 118 12.87 -12.02 -1.44
C ALA A 118 12.90 -12.17 0.08
N PHE A 119 11.73 -12.11 0.70
CA PHE A 119 11.52 -12.26 2.13
C PHE A 119 10.57 -13.41 2.41
N GLU A 120 10.97 -14.32 3.29
CA GLU A 120 10.10 -15.29 3.93
C GLU A 120 9.74 -14.79 5.32
N ILE A 121 8.44 -14.59 5.55
CA ILE A 121 7.92 -13.99 6.78
C ILE A 121 7.13 -15.07 7.52
N PHE A 122 7.38 -15.23 8.81
CA PHE A 122 6.80 -16.25 9.66
C PHE A 122 6.04 -15.60 10.82
N PRO A 123 4.79 -15.14 10.59
CA PRO A 123 4.00 -14.42 11.58
C PRO A 123 3.87 -15.20 12.88
N ASP A 124 3.51 -16.49 12.78
CA ASP A 124 3.28 -17.37 13.94
C ASP A 124 4.55 -17.62 14.78
N SER A 125 5.73 -17.38 14.20
CA SER A 125 7.03 -17.56 14.87
C SER A 125 7.70 -16.22 15.21
N GLY A 126 7.12 -15.11 14.81
CA GLY A 126 7.58 -13.75 15.13
C GLY A 126 8.89 -13.34 14.48
N TYR A 127 9.25 -13.90 13.32
CA TYR A 127 10.47 -13.51 12.60
C TYR A 127 10.28 -13.51 11.08
N TYR A 128 11.20 -12.84 10.39
CA TYR A 128 11.40 -12.97 8.94
C TYR A 128 12.85 -13.23 8.59
N ARG A 129 13.10 -13.73 7.40
CA ARG A 129 14.42 -13.86 6.79
C ARG A 129 14.42 -13.30 5.38
N GLN A 130 15.53 -12.73 4.98
CA GLN A 130 15.78 -12.32 3.61
C GLN A 130 16.57 -13.44 2.91
N GLU A 131 16.23 -13.74 1.67
CA GLU A 131 16.99 -14.68 0.85
C GLU A 131 18.45 -14.23 0.70
N GLY A 132 19.38 -15.18 0.76
CA GLY A 132 20.82 -14.90 0.72
C GLY A 132 21.41 -14.27 2.00
N VAL A 133 20.61 -14.13 3.07
CA VAL A 133 21.07 -13.63 4.38
C VAL A 133 20.89 -14.71 5.44
N ASP A 134 21.97 -15.07 6.11
CA ASP A 134 21.97 -16.18 7.10
C ASP A 134 21.26 -15.84 8.42
N THR A 135 20.96 -14.55 8.67
CA THR A 135 20.34 -14.11 9.92
C THR A 135 18.85 -13.90 9.76
N VAL A 136 18.10 -14.15 10.83
CA VAL A 136 16.67 -13.81 10.94
C VAL A 136 16.51 -12.51 11.74
N ALA A 137 15.42 -11.81 11.51
CA ALA A 137 15.05 -10.61 12.25
C ALA A 137 13.60 -10.72 12.76
N PRO A 138 13.26 -10.06 13.87
CA PRO A 138 11.92 -10.11 14.41
C PRO A 138 10.90 -9.47 13.47
N THR A 139 9.65 -9.95 13.54
CA THR A 139 8.48 -9.34 12.85
C THR A 139 7.33 -9.21 13.85
N PRO A 140 6.43 -8.21 13.68
CA PRO A 140 5.24 -8.11 14.53
C PRO A 140 4.26 -9.27 14.28
N GLU A 141 3.22 -9.33 15.09
CA GLU A 141 2.16 -10.33 15.01
C GLU A 141 1.38 -10.15 13.70
N ALA A 142 0.78 -10.01 12.99
CA ALA A 142 0.10 -9.82 11.72
C ALA A 142 0.85 -8.84 10.77
N PRO A 143 2.06 -9.17 10.31
CA PRO A 143 2.91 -8.27 9.55
C PRO A 143 2.36 -7.95 8.16
N LEU A 144 2.68 -6.76 7.66
CA LEU A 144 2.39 -6.30 6.30
C LEU A 144 3.69 -5.92 5.59
N ASP A 145 3.75 -6.21 4.31
CA ASP A 145 4.76 -5.69 3.38
C ASP A 145 4.24 -4.49 2.56
N ASP A 146 5.07 -3.98 1.65
CA ASP A 146 4.73 -2.80 0.87
C ASP A 146 3.53 -3.01 -0.07
N ALA A 147 3.38 -4.18 -0.70
CA ALA A 147 2.27 -4.50 -1.58
C ALA A 147 0.98 -4.80 -0.78
N ALA A 148 1.08 -5.59 0.28
CA ALA A 148 -0.04 -5.89 1.18
C ALA A 148 -0.63 -4.62 1.80
N PHE A 149 0.21 -3.61 2.08
CA PHE A 149 -0.22 -2.35 2.67
C PHE A 149 -1.28 -1.63 1.82
N PHE A 150 -1.16 -1.60 0.49
CA PHE A 150 -2.14 -0.95 -0.40
C PHE A 150 -3.53 -1.60 -0.33
N TYR A 151 -3.60 -2.90 -0.04
CA TYR A 151 -4.84 -3.61 0.18
C TYR A 151 -5.35 -3.44 1.62
N PHE A 152 -4.45 -3.46 2.61
CA PHE A 152 -4.81 -3.25 4.02
C PHE A 152 -5.53 -1.91 4.24
N VAL A 153 -5.07 -0.82 3.65
CA VAL A 153 -5.71 0.50 3.77
C VAL A 153 -7.17 0.48 3.31
N ARG A 154 -7.55 -0.43 2.44
CA ARG A 154 -8.93 -0.62 1.97
C ARG A 154 -9.83 -1.30 3.02
N THR A 155 -9.27 -1.90 4.07
CA THR A 155 -10.01 -2.68 5.08
C THR A 155 -10.30 -1.90 6.37
N VAL A 156 -9.59 -0.81 6.63
CA VAL A 156 -9.68 -0.07 7.89
C VAL A 156 -10.73 1.03 7.84
N GLU A 157 -11.26 1.42 9.00
CA GLU A 157 -12.12 2.59 9.11
C GLU A 157 -11.32 3.86 8.87
N LEU A 158 -11.90 4.80 8.12
CA LEU A 158 -11.26 6.05 7.73
C LEU A 158 -12.22 7.21 7.98
N GLU A 159 -12.18 7.77 9.18
CA GLU A 159 -12.96 8.95 9.58
C GLU A 159 -12.17 10.23 9.33
N ASP A 160 -12.85 11.28 8.86
CA ASP A 160 -12.23 12.55 8.51
C ASP A 160 -11.47 13.18 9.68
N GLY A 161 -10.23 13.59 9.43
CA GLY A 161 -9.36 14.23 10.40
C GLY A 161 -8.74 13.29 11.43
N GLN A 162 -9.01 11.99 11.36
CA GLN A 162 -8.44 11.00 12.27
C GLN A 162 -7.04 10.54 11.83
N ARG A 163 -6.30 10.08 12.81
CA ARG A 163 -4.97 9.51 12.66
C ARG A 163 -4.94 8.13 13.31
N TYR A 164 -4.57 7.13 12.53
CA TYR A 164 -4.48 5.74 12.96
C TYR A 164 -3.03 5.28 12.91
N GLU A 165 -2.60 4.48 13.89
CA GLU A 165 -1.25 3.94 13.98
C GLU A 165 -1.31 2.41 14.11
N TYR A 166 -0.49 1.72 13.29
CA TYR A 166 -0.47 0.26 13.22
C TYR A 166 0.96 -0.25 13.34
N GLU A 167 1.22 -1.12 14.30
CA GLU A 167 2.50 -1.81 14.50
C GLU A 167 2.57 -3.06 13.60
N ARG A 168 2.30 -2.89 12.30
CA ARG A 168 2.10 -4.00 11.38
C ARG A 168 3.11 -4.11 10.24
N TYR A 169 4.04 -3.17 10.07
CA TYR A 169 5.06 -3.35 9.03
C TYR A 169 6.01 -4.49 9.44
N PHE A 170 6.31 -5.42 8.50
CA PHE A 170 7.07 -6.63 8.80
C PHE A 170 8.48 -6.37 9.36
N ARG A 171 9.05 -5.19 9.10
CA ARG A 171 10.28 -4.70 9.73
C ARG A 171 9.93 -3.78 10.89
N PRO A 172 10.19 -4.17 12.13
CA PRO A 172 9.78 -3.38 13.30
C PRO A 172 10.35 -1.96 13.36
N ASP A 173 11.53 -1.74 12.76
CA ASP A 173 12.18 -0.43 12.67
C ASP A 173 11.44 0.59 11.79
N ARG A 174 10.40 0.17 11.07
CA ARG A 174 9.54 1.00 10.24
C ARG A 174 8.15 1.26 10.84
N ASN A 175 7.92 0.75 12.01
CA ASN A 175 6.67 0.97 12.75
C ASN A 175 6.75 2.23 13.63
N PRO A 176 5.62 2.85 13.96
CA PRO A 176 4.29 2.52 13.43
C PRO A 176 4.10 2.96 11.97
N VAL A 177 3.27 2.21 11.23
CA VAL A 177 2.66 2.71 10.00
C VAL A 177 1.51 3.61 10.39
N VAL A 178 1.47 4.81 9.83
CA VAL A 178 0.46 5.81 10.17
C VAL A 178 -0.41 6.12 8.97
N LEU A 179 -1.73 6.22 9.21
CA LEU A 179 -2.71 6.71 8.25
C LEU A 179 -3.34 7.99 8.80
N GLU A 180 -3.17 9.11 8.11
CA GLU A 180 -3.87 10.35 8.41
C GLU A 180 -4.97 10.58 7.37
N VAL A 181 -6.22 10.66 7.82
CA VAL A 181 -7.36 10.93 6.94
C VAL A 181 -7.47 12.43 6.76
N MET A 182 -7.17 12.91 5.56
CA MET A 182 -7.12 14.34 5.23
C MET A 182 -8.50 14.94 4.94
N GLY A 183 -9.52 14.09 4.69
CA GLY A 183 -10.88 14.47 4.35
C GLY A 183 -11.38 13.82 3.07
N ARG A 184 -12.35 14.46 2.41
CA ARG A 184 -13.01 13.95 1.20
C ARG A 184 -12.68 14.84 0.00
N ASP A 185 -12.68 14.21 -1.19
CA ASP A 185 -12.46 14.87 -2.49
C ASP A 185 -13.31 14.19 -3.55
N THR A 186 -13.37 14.75 -4.75
CA THR A 186 -13.98 14.11 -5.91
C THR A 186 -13.05 14.23 -7.10
N LEU A 187 -12.69 13.08 -7.69
CA LEU A 187 -11.76 13.01 -8.80
C LEU A 187 -12.47 12.61 -10.10
N ASP A 188 -12.15 13.32 -11.18
CA ASP A 188 -12.47 12.90 -12.54
C ASP A 188 -11.24 12.22 -13.15
N LEU A 189 -11.34 10.90 -13.38
CA LEU A 189 -10.28 10.02 -13.83
C LEU A 189 -10.67 9.32 -15.14
N PRO A 190 -9.74 8.72 -15.89
CA PRO A 190 -10.09 7.95 -17.08
C PRO A 190 -11.10 6.83 -16.81
N ALA A 191 -11.02 6.16 -15.66
CA ALA A 191 -11.96 5.13 -15.23
C ALA A 191 -13.35 5.66 -14.81
N GLY A 192 -13.53 6.99 -14.66
CA GLY A 192 -14.79 7.59 -14.25
C GLY A 192 -14.64 8.66 -13.17
N ARG A 193 -15.79 9.07 -12.60
CA ARG A 193 -15.84 10.05 -11.51
C ARG A 193 -16.04 9.33 -10.18
N PHE A 194 -15.16 9.65 -9.22
CA PHE A 194 -15.13 9.00 -7.91
C PHE A 194 -15.19 10.02 -6.77
N PRO A 195 -16.21 9.97 -5.90
CA PRO A 195 -16.09 10.47 -4.54
C PRO A 195 -14.97 9.70 -3.83
N THR A 196 -14.13 10.38 -3.07
CA THR A 196 -12.93 9.77 -2.50
C THR A 196 -12.65 10.17 -1.06
N ILE A 197 -12.00 9.27 -0.34
CA ILE A 197 -11.35 9.50 0.95
C ILE A 197 -9.87 9.77 0.67
N VAL A 198 -9.35 10.88 1.17
CA VAL A 198 -7.94 11.25 1.00
C VAL A 198 -7.16 10.83 2.24
N VAL A 199 -6.18 9.96 2.05
CA VAL A 199 -5.35 9.43 3.13
C VAL A 199 -3.89 9.79 2.88
N ARG A 200 -3.18 10.19 3.93
CA ARG A 200 -1.72 10.34 3.94
C ARG A 200 -1.12 9.16 4.67
N PRO A 201 -0.51 8.19 3.96
CA PRO A 201 0.27 7.14 4.59
C PRO A 201 1.64 7.70 5.02
N ILE A 202 2.10 7.31 6.22
CA ILE A 202 3.44 7.63 6.72
C ILE A 202 4.07 6.32 7.16
N ILE A 203 5.14 5.91 6.47
CA ILE A 203 5.93 4.71 6.78
C ILE A 203 7.36 5.16 6.99
N GLN A 204 8.00 4.74 8.07
CA GLN A 204 9.38 5.08 8.35
C GLN A 204 10.35 4.20 7.53
N GLY A 205 11.57 4.70 7.28
CA GLY A 205 12.64 3.95 6.65
C GLY A 205 12.79 4.17 5.14
N ARG A 206 13.00 3.07 4.38
CA ARG A 206 13.20 3.09 2.92
C ARG A 206 12.04 2.40 2.22
N GLY A 207 11.72 2.81 1.01
CA GLY A 207 10.66 2.28 0.17
C GLY A 207 9.86 3.40 -0.48
N ILE A 208 9.01 3.05 -1.45
CA ILE A 208 8.28 4.02 -2.29
C ILE A 208 7.52 5.06 -1.44
N LEU A 209 6.82 4.62 -0.39
CA LEU A 209 6.06 5.53 0.48
C LEU A 209 6.93 6.19 1.56
N ALA A 210 7.99 5.54 2.03
CA ALA A 210 8.86 6.06 3.07
C ALA A 210 9.80 7.17 2.57
N GLU A 211 10.28 7.06 1.34
CA GLU A 211 11.14 8.07 0.69
C GLU A 211 10.32 9.21 0.07
N ALA A 212 9.00 9.04 -0.03
CA ALA A 212 8.09 10.04 -0.54
C ALA A 212 7.94 11.21 0.43
N LYS A 213 7.99 12.41 -0.11
CA LYS A 213 7.53 13.60 0.62
C LYS A 213 6.03 13.74 0.43
N GLU A 214 5.30 13.76 1.54
CA GLU A 214 3.84 13.98 1.54
C GLU A 214 3.08 13.05 0.57
N PRO A 215 3.23 11.71 0.68
CA PRO A 215 2.45 10.80 -0.14
C PRO A 215 0.96 11.00 0.14
N LEU A 216 0.14 10.99 -0.91
CA LEU A 216 -1.32 11.06 -0.79
C LEU A 216 -1.95 9.93 -1.60
N MET A 217 -2.90 9.28 -1.00
CA MET A 217 -3.69 8.20 -1.59
C MET A 217 -5.17 8.61 -1.58
N TRP A 218 -5.85 8.45 -2.70
CA TRP A 218 -7.29 8.61 -2.83
C TRP A 218 -7.92 7.24 -2.98
N LEU A 219 -8.78 6.89 -2.03
CA LEU A 219 -9.58 5.67 -2.06
C LEU A 219 -11.01 6.03 -2.46
N SER A 220 -11.68 5.22 -3.25
CA SER A 220 -13.10 5.41 -3.53
C SER A 220 -13.91 5.40 -2.22
N ASP A 221 -14.86 6.33 -2.09
CA ASP A 221 -15.73 6.44 -0.92
C ASP A 221 -16.95 5.52 -1.07
N ASP A 222 -16.69 4.23 -1.23
CA ASP A 222 -17.63 3.12 -1.33
C ASP A 222 -17.12 1.89 -0.57
N GLU A 223 -17.86 0.80 -0.59
CA GLU A 223 -17.50 -0.44 0.12
C GLU A 223 -16.20 -1.07 -0.40
N ARG A 224 -15.87 -0.88 -1.68
CA ARG A 224 -14.66 -1.46 -2.29
C ARG A 224 -13.38 -0.71 -1.88
N ARG A 225 -13.47 0.59 -1.60
CA ARG A 225 -12.34 1.47 -1.26
C ARG A 225 -11.13 1.30 -2.19
N ILE A 226 -11.41 1.27 -3.49
CA ILE A 226 -10.37 1.10 -4.51
C ILE A 226 -9.41 2.30 -4.46
N MET A 227 -8.12 2.06 -4.51
CA MET A 227 -7.14 3.11 -4.70
C MET A 227 -7.31 3.70 -6.11
N VAL A 228 -7.93 4.88 -6.22
CA VAL A 228 -8.19 5.52 -7.51
C VAL A 228 -7.07 6.47 -7.94
N GLN A 229 -6.27 6.96 -6.98
CA GLN A 229 -5.09 7.76 -7.26
C GLN A 229 -4.06 7.60 -6.14
N LEU A 230 -2.78 7.55 -6.53
CA LEU A 230 -1.64 7.67 -5.63
C LEU A 230 -0.74 8.79 -6.14
N LYS A 231 -0.38 9.73 -5.28
CA LYS A 231 0.53 10.82 -5.60
C LYS A 231 1.72 10.78 -4.67
N ILE A 232 2.91 10.69 -5.24
CA ILE A 232 4.17 10.57 -4.53
C ILE A 232 5.10 11.67 -5.02
N LYS A 233 5.64 12.45 -4.10
CA LYS A 233 6.60 13.50 -4.40
C LYS A 233 7.99 13.05 -3.99
N PHE A 234 8.87 12.86 -4.96
CA PHE A 234 10.27 12.54 -4.71
C PHE A 234 11.12 13.82 -4.77
N ALA A 235 11.88 14.09 -3.72
CA ALA A 235 12.71 15.28 -3.60
C ALA A 235 11.94 16.58 -3.93
N SER A 236 12.62 17.62 -4.38
CA SER A 236 11.99 18.92 -4.67
C SER A 236 11.44 19.05 -6.09
N ILE A 237 11.61 18.05 -6.95
CA ILE A 237 11.50 18.23 -8.41
C ILE A 237 10.51 17.25 -9.06
N ALA A 238 10.28 16.07 -8.47
CA ALA A 238 9.56 14.98 -9.12
C ALA A 238 8.28 14.61 -8.39
N THR A 239 7.15 14.67 -9.07
CA THR A 239 5.89 14.10 -8.58
C THR A 239 5.45 13.00 -9.54
N ILE A 240 5.35 11.77 -9.03
CA ILE A 240 4.74 10.66 -9.74
C ILE A 240 3.30 10.55 -9.27
N THR A 241 2.38 10.38 -10.21
CA THR A 241 0.97 10.20 -9.92
C THR A 241 0.45 8.99 -10.70
N LEU A 242 -0.03 7.99 -9.99
CA LEU A 242 -0.81 6.89 -10.55
C LEU A 242 -2.28 7.33 -10.56
N ARG A 243 -2.94 7.28 -11.72
CA ARG A 243 -4.35 7.63 -11.91
C ARG A 243 -5.11 6.45 -12.49
N LEU A 244 -6.14 6.00 -11.80
CA LEU A 244 -6.94 4.86 -12.23
C LEU A 244 -7.49 5.09 -13.64
N ARG A 245 -7.10 4.19 -14.55
CA ARG A 245 -7.52 4.18 -15.94
C ARG A 245 -8.65 3.20 -16.19
N GLU A 246 -8.58 2.04 -15.54
CA GLU A 246 -9.49 0.93 -15.79
C GLU A 246 -9.58 0.01 -14.58
N ILE A 247 -10.75 -0.60 -14.39
CA ILE A 247 -11.00 -1.70 -13.45
C ILE A 247 -11.39 -2.89 -14.31
N ALA A 248 -10.59 -3.96 -14.28
CA ALA A 248 -10.79 -5.16 -15.07
C ALA A 248 -10.98 -6.40 -14.16
N ASP A 249 -11.53 -7.45 -14.73
CA ASP A 249 -11.56 -8.79 -14.17
C ASP A 249 -10.59 -9.66 -15.00
N GLY A 250 -9.50 -10.06 -14.39
CA GLY A 250 -8.38 -10.71 -15.04
C GLY A 250 -7.33 -9.74 -15.60
N LEU A 251 -6.18 -10.29 -15.97
CA LEU A 251 -5.12 -9.54 -16.64
C LEU A 251 -5.54 -9.21 -18.08
N PRO A 252 -5.34 -7.96 -18.56
CA PRO A 252 -5.41 -7.64 -19.97
C PRO A 252 -4.48 -8.56 -20.78
N GLN A 253 -4.92 -8.97 -21.96
CA GLN A 253 -4.20 -9.99 -22.74
C GLN A 253 -2.78 -9.56 -23.09
N ASP A 254 -2.56 -8.32 -23.48
CA ASP A 254 -1.26 -7.73 -23.79
C ASP A 254 -0.30 -7.75 -22.59
N LEU A 255 -0.82 -7.50 -21.41
CA LEU A 255 -0.03 -7.55 -20.17
C LEU A 255 0.24 -8.98 -19.71
N ALA A 256 -0.73 -9.90 -19.91
CA ALA A 256 -0.55 -11.31 -19.61
C ALA A 256 0.52 -11.95 -20.51
N GLU A 257 0.53 -11.62 -21.82
CA GLU A 257 1.54 -12.08 -22.77
C GLU A 257 2.93 -11.53 -22.38
N GLN A 258 3.04 -10.25 -22.06
CA GLN A 258 4.30 -9.63 -21.64
C GLN A 258 4.87 -10.28 -20.36
N LEU A 259 4.05 -10.48 -19.34
CA LEU A 259 4.49 -11.13 -18.09
C LEU A 259 4.88 -12.60 -18.29
N ALA A 260 4.27 -13.29 -19.26
CA ALA A 260 4.65 -14.64 -19.61
C ALA A 260 6.01 -14.68 -20.33
N GLU A 261 6.28 -13.77 -21.28
CA GLU A 261 7.56 -13.64 -21.95
C GLU A 261 8.70 -13.31 -20.96
N GLU A 262 8.49 -12.37 -20.04
CA GLU A 262 9.45 -12.03 -18.99
C GLU A 262 9.80 -13.26 -18.12
N ALA A 263 8.79 -14.04 -17.73
CA ALA A 263 9.00 -15.25 -16.93
C ALA A 263 9.76 -16.37 -17.66
N GLU A 264 9.63 -16.46 -18.99
CA GLU A 264 10.40 -17.42 -19.80
C GLU A 264 11.87 -17.00 -19.94
N GLU A 265 12.15 -15.70 -20.07
CA GLU A 265 13.52 -15.16 -20.17
C GLU A 265 14.30 -15.33 -18.84
N GLU A 266 13.64 -15.22 -17.68
CA GLU A 266 14.27 -15.42 -16.36
C GLU A 266 14.50 -16.89 -16.00
N GLY A 267 13.75 -17.82 -16.61
CA GLY A 267 13.83 -19.27 -16.33
C GLY A 267 14.84 -20.05 -17.18
N GLY A 268 15.47 -19.43 -18.19
CA GLY A 268 16.42 -20.02 -19.13
C GLY A 268 17.87 -19.68 -18.80
#